data_c896b44933144783fd977bf84218a591
#
_entry.id   c896b44933144783fd977bf84218a591
#
_cell.length_a   1.000
_cell.length_b   1.000
_cell.length_c   1.000
_cell.angle_alpha   90.00
_cell.angle_beta   90.00
_cell.angle_gamma   90.00
#
_symmetry.space_group_name_H-M   'P 1'
#
loop_
_entity.id
_entity.type
_entity.pdbx_description
1 polymer ?
#
loop_
_entity_poly.entity_id
_entity_poly.type
_entity_poly.pdbx_seq_one_letter_code
_entity_poly.pdbx_strand_id
1 'polypeptide(L)'
;MEAKKDIRSLTIEELTSFFKINNMPTYRATQVYNWLWKKSCLSFDEMTNVSLELRNLLKSKFVINHIKIDKFQKSKDGTIKNAISLFDNLLVESVLIPTQSRTTACISSQVGCSLDCDFCATSKMDRIRNLNPDEIYDQAVTINSQSIKYHGRPISNIVFMGMGEPLLNYNNVIKGIDKITSKDGLGMSPKRITVSTSGISKLIIKMADDNVKFNLAISLHSAIEKTRNEIMPFSKKFPLENLLEAIQYWYLKTNKIVTYEYIVWEGINDDDDHINALVSFCKSSPSKVNLIEYNTTDNKLFKSANNKAINQYVSKLEKNKIPVTIRKSRGKDIDAACGQLANKLD
;
A
#
# COMPACT_ATOMS: atom_id res chain seq x y z
N MET A 1 7.55 33.66 -8.84
CA MET A 1 6.57 33.49 -7.73
C MET A 1 6.89 32.21 -7.02
N GLU A 2 7.04 32.24 -5.69
CA GLU A 2 7.17 31.02 -4.90
C GLU A 2 5.94 30.13 -5.10
N ALA A 3 6.15 28.82 -5.26
CA ALA A 3 5.05 27.86 -5.39
C ALA A 3 4.23 27.86 -4.08
N LYS A 4 2.92 28.04 -4.19
CA LYS A 4 2.04 28.00 -3.02
C LYS A 4 2.08 26.64 -2.36
N LYS A 5 2.09 26.61 -1.02
CA LYS A 5 2.05 25.39 -0.22
C LYS A 5 0.67 24.73 -0.32
N ASP A 6 0.65 23.38 -0.40
CA ASP A 6 -0.62 22.64 -0.26
C ASP A 6 -1.16 22.81 1.17
N ILE A 7 -2.41 23.27 1.28
CA ILE A 7 -3.07 23.45 2.58
C ILE A 7 -3.20 22.13 3.37
N ARG A 8 -3.28 21.00 2.70
CA ARG A 8 -3.38 19.67 3.33
C ARG A 8 -2.10 19.21 4.01
N SER A 9 -0.96 19.90 3.75
CA SER A 9 0.28 19.69 4.48
C SER A 9 0.25 20.30 5.89
N LEU A 10 -0.72 21.16 6.20
CA LEU A 10 -0.89 21.74 7.53
C LEU A 10 -1.61 20.80 8.48
N THR A 11 -1.17 20.79 9.73
CA THR A 11 -1.95 20.19 10.83
C THR A 11 -3.16 21.10 11.16
N ILE A 12 -4.11 20.56 11.94
CA ILE A 12 -5.26 21.37 12.40
C ILE A 12 -4.81 22.52 13.31
N GLU A 13 -3.75 22.32 14.09
CA GLU A 13 -3.14 23.33 14.96
C GLU A 13 -2.47 24.44 14.14
N GLU A 14 -1.72 24.08 13.11
CA GLU A 14 -1.08 25.04 12.18
C GLU A 14 -2.14 25.86 11.43
N LEU A 15 -3.22 25.21 10.97
CA LEU A 15 -4.32 25.89 10.30
C LEU A 15 -5.07 26.82 11.26
N THR A 16 -5.26 26.40 12.51
CA THR A 16 -5.86 27.22 13.58
C THR A 16 -5.00 28.45 13.87
N SER A 17 -3.68 28.28 13.95
CA SER A 17 -2.71 29.37 14.14
C SER A 17 -2.72 30.34 12.96
N PHE A 18 -2.79 29.83 11.72
CA PHE A 18 -2.92 30.64 10.52
C PHE A 18 -4.17 31.53 10.58
N PHE A 19 -5.33 31.01 10.96
CA PHE A 19 -6.56 31.80 11.09
C PHE A 19 -6.45 32.84 12.19
N LYS A 20 -5.87 32.49 13.35
CA LYS A 20 -5.66 33.44 14.44
C LYS A 20 -4.80 34.62 14.00
N ILE A 21 -3.69 34.39 13.30
CA ILE A 21 -2.79 35.44 12.78
C ILE A 21 -3.51 36.34 11.77
N ASN A 22 -4.46 35.80 11.00
CA ASN A 22 -5.22 36.58 10.01
C ASN A 22 -6.54 37.15 10.57
N ASN A 23 -6.69 37.25 11.90
CA ASN A 23 -7.88 37.72 12.59
C ASN A 23 -9.19 37.01 12.20
N MET A 24 -9.10 35.72 11.84
CA MET A 24 -10.24 34.90 11.51
C MET A 24 -10.63 33.99 12.69
N PRO A 25 -11.94 33.67 12.86
CA PRO A 25 -12.39 32.81 13.93
C PRO A 25 -11.75 31.40 13.85
N THR A 26 -11.18 30.92 14.93
CA THR A 26 -10.40 29.66 14.97
C THR A 26 -11.25 28.42 14.64
N TYR A 27 -12.57 28.42 14.91
CA TYR A 27 -13.46 27.32 14.53
C TYR A 27 -13.53 27.09 13.01
N ARG A 28 -13.15 28.09 12.19
CA ARG A 28 -13.07 27.97 10.74
C ARG A 28 -12.01 26.97 10.30
N ALA A 29 -10.97 26.75 11.12
CA ALA A 29 -9.98 25.71 10.86
C ALA A 29 -10.62 24.33 10.76
N THR A 30 -11.49 23.99 11.71
CA THR A 30 -12.24 22.72 11.69
C THR A 30 -13.18 22.62 10.47
N GLN A 31 -13.85 23.73 10.09
CA GLN A 31 -14.68 23.72 8.90
C GLN A 31 -13.88 23.44 7.62
N VAL A 32 -12.77 24.17 7.42
CA VAL A 32 -11.89 23.96 6.25
C VAL A 32 -11.29 22.56 6.26
N TYR A 33 -10.84 22.10 7.42
CA TYR A 33 -10.27 20.76 7.57
C TYR A 33 -11.26 19.65 7.22
N ASN A 34 -12.53 19.79 7.59
CA ASN A 34 -13.61 18.90 7.19
C ASN A 34 -13.85 18.89 5.67
N TRP A 35 -13.75 20.05 5.02
CA TRP A 35 -13.85 20.12 3.57
C TRP A 35 -12.70 19.38 2.88
N LEU A 36 -11.47 19.57 3.37
CA LEU A 36 -10.27 18.98 2.80
C LEU A 36 -10.24 17.44 2.93
N TRP A 37 -10.61 16.92 4.09
CA TRP A 37 -10.43 15.50 4.38
C TRP A 37 -11.74 14.69 4.34
N LYS A 38 -12.80 15.13 4.99
CA LYS A 38 -14.05 14.36 5.03
C LYS A 38 -14.86 14.48 3.74
N LYS A 39 -14.88 15.66 3.14
CA LYS A 39 -15.58 15.92 1.88
C LYS A 39 -14.68 15.78 0.66
N SER A 40 -13.36 15.72 0.86
CA SER A 40 -12.35 15.60 -0.19
C SER A 40 -12.56 16.61 -1.31
N CYS A 41 -12.78 17.90 -0.95
CA CYS A 41 -13.01 18.95 -1.93
C CYS A 41 -11.75 19.19 -2.79
N LEU A 42 -11.96 19.49 -4.06
CA LEU A 42 -10.90 19.71 -5.04
C LEU A 42 -10.56 21.20 -5.20
N SER A 43 -11.41 22.08 -4.70
CA SER A 43 -11.19 23.53 -4.76
C SER A 43 -11.77 24.25 -3.53
N PHE A 44 -11.23 25.43 -3.23
CA PHE A 44 -11.78 26.29 -2.17
C PHE A 44 -13.20 26.79 -2.50
N ASP A 45 -13.60 26.80 -3.78
CA ASP A 45 -14.94 27.24 -4.19
C ASP A 45 -16.05 26.28 -3.75
N GLU A 46 -15.72 25.01 -3.60
CA GLU A 46 -16.66 24.00 -3.11
C GLU A 46 -17.03 24.21 -1.63
N MET A 47 -16.27 24.99 -0.87
CA MET A 47 -16.45 25.22 0.56
C MET A 47 -17.64 26.18 0.83
N THR A 48 -18.85 25.76 0.49
CA THR A 48 -20.06 26.62 0.43
C THR A 48 -20.46 27.25 1.77
N ASN A 49 -20.11 26.67 2.91
CA ASN A 49 -20.34 27.23 4.24
C ASN A 49 -19.17 28.05 4.79
N VAL A 50 -18.16 28.31 3.96
CA VAL A 50 -17.03 29.19 4.25
C VAL A 50 -17.22 30.49 3.48
N SER A 51 -17.03 31.66 4.13
CA SER A 51 -17.24 32.95 3.49
C SER A 51 -16.35 33.15 2.25
N LEU A 52 -16.83 33.93 1.29
CA LEU A 52 -16.08 34.23 0.07
C LEU A 52 -14.75 34.90 0.38
N GLU A 53 -14.73 35.82 1.34
CA GLU A 53 -13.50 36.47 1.81
C GLU A 53 -12.45 35.45 2.28
N LEU A 54 -12.85 34.50 3.13
CA LEU A 54 -11.95 33.47 3.62
C LEU A 54 -11.49 32.52 2.51
N ARG A 55 -12.39 32.14 1.58
CA ARG A 55 -12.01 31.32 0.42
C ARG A 55 -10.96 32.04 -0.45
N ASN A 56 -11.13 33.36 -0.66
CA ASN A 56 -10.17 34.18 -1.39
C ASN A 56 -8.82 34.30 -0.66
N LEU A 57 -8.84 34.47 0.66
CA LEU A 57 -7.62 34.45 1.49
C LEU A 57 -6.89 33.11 1.33
N LEU A 58 -7.61 31.98 1.45
CA LEU A 58 -7.00 30.66 1.29
C LEU A 58 -6.41 30.47 -0.11
N LYS A 59 -7.13 30.84 -1.17
CA LYS A 59 -6.62 30.82 -2.55
C LYS A 59 -5.37 31.67 -2.76
N SER A 60 -5.26 32.80 -2.05
CA SER A 60 -4.09 33.67 -2.16
C SER A 60 -2.82 33.04 -1.56
N LYS A 61 -2.96 32.19 -0.54
CA LYS A 61 -1.86 31.63 0.26
C LYS A 61 -1.55 30.16 -0.04
N PHE A 62 -2.56 29.39 -0.46
CA PHE A 62 -2.47 27.93 -0.58
C PHE A 62 -2.99 27.42 -1.92
N VAL A 63 -2.67 26.15 -2.18
CA VAL A 63 -3.29 25.32 -3.21
C VAL A 63 -3.90 24.08 -2.55
N ILE A 64 -4.81 23.40 -3.24
CA ILE A 64 -5.24 22.03 -2.94
C ILE A 64 -4.71 21.19 -4.09
N ASN A 65 -3.65 20.44 -3.87
CA ASN A 65 -3.21 19.44 -4.82
C ASN A 65 -4.19 18.25 -4.78
N HIS A 66 -4.46 17.65 -5.90
CA HIS A 66 -5.30 16.46 -5.97
C HIS A 66 -4.81 15.53 -7.05
N ILE A 67 -5.13 14.27 -6.91
CA ILE A 67 -4.85 13.26 -7.92
C ILE A 67 -6.00 13.21 -8.93
N LYS A 68 -5.70 12.75 -10.15
CA LYS A 68 -6.71 12.52 -11.20
C LYS A 68 -6.54 11.12 -11.76
N ILE A 69 -7.65 10.44 -12.01
CA ILE A 69 -7.61 9.25 -12.87
C ILE A 69 -7.39 9.75 -14.29
N ASP A 70 -6.23 9.44 -14.84
CA ASP A 70 -5.91 9.74 -16.23
C ASP A 70 -6.61 8.73 -17.17
N LYS A 71 -6.37 7.44 -16.90
CA LYS A 71 -7.01 6.33 -17.59
C LYS A 71 -7.34 5.23 -16.59
N PHE A 72 -8.29 4.36 -16.94
CA PHE A 72 -8.50 3.11 -16.23
C PHE A 72 -8.86 1.97 -17.17
N GLN A 73 -8.51 0.76 -16.77
CA GLN A 73 -8.84 -0.49 -17.46
C GLN A 73 -9.70 -1.36 -16.54
N LYS A 74 -10.69 -2.03 -17.12
CA LYS A 74 -11.59 -2.94 -16.40
C LYS A 74 -11.42 -4.36 -16.88
N SER A 75 -11.02 -5.24 -15.98
CA SER A 75 -10.92 -6.67 -16.21
C SER A 75 -12.29 -7.35 -16.30
N LYS A 76 -12.33 -8.50 -16.98
CA LYS A 76 -13.51 -9.38 -17.04
C LYS A 76 -13.95 -9.86 -15.64
N ASP A 77 -13.05 -9.95 -14.67
CA ASP A 77 -13.35 -10.34 -13.29
C ASP A 77 -13.83 -9.19 -12.40
N GLY A 78 -14.00 -7.98 -12.98
CA GLY A 78 -14.46 -6.78 -12.31
C GLY A 78 -13.35 -5.95 -11.65
N THR A 79 -12.10 -6.40 -11.69
CA THR A 79 -10.94 -5.61 -11.23
C THR A 79 -10.78 -4.35 -12.09
N ILE A 80 -10.43 -3.23 -11.46
CA ILE A 80 -10.17 -1.97 -12.17
C ILE A 80 -8.76 -1.50 -11.82
N LYS A 81 -7.91 -1.34 -12.85
CA LYS A 81 -6.59 -0.71 -12.74
C LYS A 81 -6.71 0.74 -13.16
N ASN A 82 -6.17 1.65 -12.35
CA ASN A 82 -6.17 3.08 -12.60
C ASN A 82 -4.74 3.57 -12.82
N ALA A 83 -4.50 4.35 -13.88
CA ALA A 83 -3.39 5.29 -13.92
C ALA A 83 -3.83 6.59 -13.27
N ILE A 84 -3.07 7.01 -12.30
CA ILE A 84 -3.33 8.19 -11.49
C ILE A 84 -2.24 9.22 -11.76
N SER A 85 -2.65 10.36 -12.29
CA SER A 85 -1.80 11.53 -12.45
C SER A 85 -1.75 12.31 -11.13
N LEU A 86 -0.54 12.61 -10.69
CA LEU A 86 -0.24 13.39 -9.49
C LEU A 86 -0.13 14.88 -9.83
N PHE A 87 -0.02 15.75 -8.84
CA PHE A 87 0.01 17.20 -9.02
C PHE A 87 1.20 17.70 -9.87
N ASP A 88 2.27 16.93 -9.95
CA ASP A 88 3.49 17.18 -10.71
C ASP A 88 3.54 16.41 -12.04
N ASN A 89 2.41 15.89 -12.49
CA ASN A 89 2.23 15.06 -13.69
C ASN A 89 2.97 13.71 -13.69
N LEU A 90 3.51 13.29 -12.56
CA LEU A 90 4.00 11.93 -12.39
C LEU A 90 2.82 10.95 -12.29
N LEU A 91 3.05 9.71 -12.69
CA LEU A 91 2.02 8.66 -12.71
C LEU A 91 2.29 7.58 -11.67
N VAL A 92 1.23 7.12 -11.04
CA VAL A 92 1.22 5.88 -10.27
C VAL A 92 -0.01 5.06 -10.62
N GLU A 93 0.05 3.76 -10.38
CA GLU A 93 -1.09 2.88 -10.57
C GLU A 93 -1.69 2.46 -9.24
N SER A 94 -3.00 2.27 -9.24
CA SER A 94 -3.76 1.69 -8.14
C SER A 94 -4.81 0.72 -8.66
N VAL A 95 -5.26 -0.22 -7.82
CA VAL A 95 -6.18 -1.27 -8.27
C VAL A 95 -7.35 -1.43 -7.32
N LEU A 96 -8.56 -1.46 -7.88
CA LEU A 96 -9.78 -1.87 -7.20
C LEU A 96 -10.01 -3.37 -7.45
N ILE A 97 -10.02 -4.17 -6.40
CA ILE A 97 -10.11 -5.63 -6.47
C ILE A 97 -11.40 -6.11 -5.79
N PRO A 98 -12.47 -6.39 -6.56
CA PRO A 98 -13.72 -6.92 -6.00
C PRO A 98 -13.64 -8.44 -5.81
N THR A 99 -14.30 -8.93 -4.77
CA THR A 99 -14.62 -10.35 -4.57
C THR A 99 -16.09 -10.45 -4.17
N GLN A 100 -16.63 -11.64 -3.97
CA GLN A 100 -18.02 -11.82 -3.51
C GLN A 100 -18.28 -11.09 -2.17
N SER A 101 -17.37 -11.21 -1.21
CA SER A 101 -17.57 -10.74 0.17
C SER A 101 -16.88 -9.41 0.50
N ARG A 102 -15.93 -8.94 -0.31
CA ARG A 102 -15.12 -7.75 -0.01
C ARG A 102 -14.68 -7.02 -1.27
N THR A 103 -14.33 -5.76 -1.09
CA THR A 103 -13.73 -4.93 -2.12
C THR A 103 -12.46 -4.32 -1.54
N THR A 104 -11.34 -4.57 -2.18
CA THR A 104 -10.01 -4.15 -1.70
C THR A 104 -9.44 -3.06 -2.60
N ALA A 105 -8.96 -1.98 -2.00
CA ALA A 105 -8.12 -1.00 -2.68
C ALA A 105 -6.64 -1.40 -2.51
N CYS A 106 -5.94 -1.59 -3.63
CA CYS A 106 -4.49 -1.73 -3.67
C CYS A 106 -3.91 -0.38 -4.07
N ILE A 107 -3.16 0.24 -3.16
CA ILE A 107 -2.64 1.60 -3.33
C ILE A 107 -1.13 1.64 -3.32
N SER A 108 -0.59 2.65 -3.98
CA SER A 108 0.85 2.91 -4.15
C SER A 108 1.38 3.83 -3.06
N SER A 109 2.66 3.74 -2.78
CA SER A 109 3.37 4.54 -1.77
C SER A 109 4.50 5.39 -2.33
N GLN A 110 4.98 5.09 -3.54
CA GLN A 110 6.07 5.79 -4.21
C GLN A 110 5.82 5.86 -5.71
N VAL A 111 6.45 6.82 -6.38
CA VAL A 111 6.59 6.84 -7.84
C VAL A 111 7.84 6.04 -8.18
N GLY A 112 7.65 4.85 -8.78
CA GLY A 112 8.71 3.87 -8.99
C GLY A 112 9.14 3.14 -7.72
N CYS A 113 10.23 2.36 -7.79
CA CYS A 113 10.76 1.59 -6.66
C CYS A 113 12.27 1.40 -6.81
N SER A 114 13.01 1.39 -5.69
CA SER A 114 14.48 1.25 -5.68
C SER A 114 14.96 -0.09 -5.11
N LEU A 115 14.11 -1.12 -5.05
CA LEU A 115 14.45 -2.38 -4.39
C LEU A 115 15.00 -3.47 -5.30
N ASP A 116 14.95 -3.27 -6.62
CA ASP A 116 15.47 -4.20 -7.64
C ASP A 116 14.98 -5.65 -7.52
N CYS A 117 13.73 -5.87 -7.07
CA CYS A 117 13.12 -7.19 -7.05
C CYS A 117 12.94 -7.70 -8.48
N ASP A 118 13.59 -8.81 -8.85
CA ASP A 118 13.66 -9.26 -10.25
C ASP A 118 12.34 -9.70 -10.85
N PHE A 119 11.38 -10.06 -10.03
CA PHE A 119 10.05 -10.51 -10.43
C PHE A 119 9.00 -9.38 -10.49
N CYS A 120 9.37 -8.12 -10.18
CA CYS A 120 8.43 -7.01 -10.06
C CYS A 120 8.68 -5.95 -11.15
N ALA A 121 7.65 -5.64 -11.93
CA ALA A 121 7.75 -4.63 -12.99
C ALA A 121 8.01 -3.21 -12.44
N THR A 122 7.43 -2.86 -11.30
CA THR A 122 7.68 -1.56 -10.66
C THR A 122 9.15 -1.37 -10.26
N SER A 123 9.85 -2.43 -9.90
CA SER A 123 11.27 -2.34 -9.50
C SER A 123 12.22 -2.04 -10.65
N LYS A 124 11.75 -2.18 -11.91
CA LYS A 124 12.50 -1.78 -13.10
C LYS A 124 12.29 -0.31 -13.46
N MET A 125 11.45 0.40 -12.71
CA MET A 125 11.25 1.83 -12.81
C MET A 125 12.10 2.55 -11.77
N ASP A 126 12.81 3.60 -12.17
CA ASP A 126 13.52 4.45 -11.21
C ASP A 126 12.57 5.02 -10.17
N ARG A 127 12.97 4.98 -8.90
CA ARG A 127 12.25 5.69 -7.85
C ARG A 127 12.47 7.19 -7.99
N ILE A 128 11.43 7.92 -8.32
CA ILE A 128 11.48 9.38 -8.47
C ILE A 128 11.27 10.05 -7.11
N ARG A 129 10.16 9.75 -6.42
CA ARG A 129 9.83 10.32 -5.12
C ARG A 129 8.86 9.47 -4.30
N ASN A 130 8.77 9.80 -3.05
CA ASN A 130 7.72 9.32 -2.16
C ASN A 130 6.39 10.03 -2.47
N LEU A 131 5.27 9.33 -2.26
CA LEU A 131 3.96 9.97 -2.27
C LEU A 131 3.73 10.74 -0.96
N ASN A 132 3.01 11.85 -1.07
CA ASN A 132 2.57 12.64 0.06
C ASN A 132 1.38 11.96 0.79
N PRO A 133 1.10 12.31 2.05
CA PRO A 133 -0.03 11.73 2.80
C PRO A 133 -1.39 11.94 2.12
N ASP A 134 -1.59 13.09 1.48
CA ASP A 134 -2.79 13.44 0.74
C ASP A 134 -2.94 12.60 -0.53
N GLU A 135 -1.87 12.36 -1.29
CA GLU A 135 -1.86 11.50 -2.47
C GLU A 135 -2.19 10.05 -2.11
N ILE A 136 -1.71 9.57 -0.95
CA ILE A 136 -2.05 8.23 -0.41
C ILE A 136 -3.54 8.17 -0.03
N TYR A 137 -4.03 9.18 0.67
CA TYR A 137 -5.43 9.30 1.07
C TYR A 137 -6.36 9.37 -0.14
N ASP A 138 -6.04 10.21 -1.11
CA ASP A 138 -6.85 10.44 -2.31
C ASP A 138 -7.00 9.16 -3.16
N GLN A 139 -5.98 8.31 -3.23
CA GLN A 139 -6.10 7.00 -3.88
C GLN A 139 -7.22 6.17 -3.23
N ALA A 140 -7.27 6.12 -1.89
CA ALA A 140 -8.29 5.37 -1.17
C ALA A 140 -9.70 5.94 -1.41
N VAL A 141 -9.84 7.27 -1.39
CA VAL A 141 -11.12 7.98 -1.66
C VAL A 141 -11.59 7.72 -3.09
N THR A 142 -10.68 7.84 -4.05
CA THR A 142 -10.97 7.65 -5.47
C THR A 142 -11.44 6.22 -5.75
N ILE A 143 -10.71 5.23 -5.22
CA ILE A 143 -11.07 3.81 -5.39
C ILE A 143 -12.37 3.50 -4.63
N ASN A 144 -12.62 4.13 -3.48
CA ASN A 144 -13.89 3.99 -2.77
C ASN A 144 -15.08 4.48 -3.61
N SER A 145 -14.94 5.62 -4.27
CA SER A 145 -15.97 6.16 -5.16
C SER A 145 -16.19 5.24 -6.37
N GLN A 146 -15.12 4.69 -6.95
CA GLN A 146 -15.23 3.68 -8.02
C GLN A 146 -15.93 2.41 -7.54
N SER A 147 -15.61 1.94 -6.33
CA SER A 147 -16.23 0.75 -5.73
C SER A 147 -17.74 0.92 -5.59
N ILE A 148 -18.19 2.07 -5.09
CA ILE A 148 -19.60 2.39 -4.98
C ILE A 148 -20.24 2.44 -6.37
N LYS A 149 -19.59 3.13 -7.34
CA LYS A 149 -20.11 3.31 -8.70
C LYS A 149 -20.25 2.00 -9.47
N TYR A 150 -19.25 1.12 -9.41
CA TYR A 150 -19.19 -0.07 -10.27
C TYR A 150 -19.62 -1.37 -9.56
N HIS A 151 -19.56 -1.40 -8.22
CA HIS A 151 -19.87 -2.60 -7.42
C HIS A 151 -20.96 -2.38 -6.36
N GLY A 152 -21.56 -1.18 -6.28
CA GLY A 152 -22.68 -0.85 -5.38
C GLY A 152 -22.32 -0.85 -3.89
N ARG A 153 -21.03 -0.88 -3.54
CA ARG A 153 -20.57 -0.93 -2.14
C ARG A 153 -19.22 -0.24 -1.95
N PRO A 154 -18.95 0.31 -0.75
CA PRO A 154 -17.65 0.92 -0.45
C PRO A 154 -16.53 -0.13 -0.39
N ILE A 155 -15.28 0.33 -0.43
CA ILE A 155 -14.13 -0.53 -0.14
C ILE A 155 -14.19 -1.04 1.30
N SER A 156 -13.85 -2.31 1.48
CA SER A 156 -13.81 -2.95 2.80
C SER A 156 -12.40 -3.11 3.35
N ASN A 157 -11.39 -3.08 2.50
CA ASN A 157 -10.00 -3.28 2.85
C ASN A 157 -9.07 -2.40 2.01
N ILE A 158 -7.91 -2.06 2.56
CA ILE A 158 -6.82 -1.40 1.84
C ILE A 158 -5.55 -2.23 2.02
N VAL A 159 -4.79 -2.39 0.93
CA VAL A 159 -3.48 -3.00 0.95
C VAL A 159 -2.45 -2.07 0.30
N PHE A 160 -1.33 -1.85 0.97
CA PHE A 160 -0.18 -1.15 0.42
C PHE A 160 0.70 -2.18 -0.29
N MET A 161 0.25 -2.58 -1.49
CA MET A 161 0.89 -3.58 -2.35
C MET A 161 0.93 -3.10 -3.80
N GLY A 162 0.77 -1.79 -4.03
CA GLY A 162 0.95 -1.12 -5.30
C GLY A 162 2.42 -0.81 -5.56
N MET A 163 2.69 0.34 -6.17
CA MET A 163 4.04 0.77 -6.51
C MET A 163 4.79 1.28 -5.28
N GLY A 164 6.09 0.87 -5.17
CA GLY A 164 7.02 1.32 -4.14
C GLY A 164 7.06 0.46 -2.88
N GLU A 165 8.05 0.73 -2.03
CA GLU A 165 8.21 0.13 -0.70
C GLU A 165 7.63 1.08 0.36
N PRO A 166 6.52 0.70 1.03
CA PRO A 166 5.86 1.59 1.97
C PRO A 166 6.74 2.04 3.14
N LEU A 167 7.64 1.16 3.61
CA LEU A 167 8.51 1.52 4.73
C LEU A 167 9.58 2.53 4.35
N LEU A 168 10.00 2.63 3.07
CA LEU A 168 10.87 3.73 2.62
C LEU A 168 10.14 5.07 2.50
N ASN A 169 8.82 5.07 2.64
CA ASN A 169 7.97 6.25 2.77
C ASN A 169 7.22 6.29 4.12
N TYR A 170 7.83 5.75 5.16
CA TYR A 170 7.20 5.45 6.44
C TYR A 170 6.33 6.59 6.98
N ASN A 171 6.89 7.77 7.15
CA ASN A 171 6.18 8.90 7.79
C ASN A 171 4.94 9.33 7.01
N ASN A 172 4.99 9.36 5.68
CA ASN A 172 3.84 9.75 4.85
C ASN A 172 2.79 8.64 4.82
N VAL A 173 3.22 7.37 4.80
CA VAL A 173 2.31 6.21 4.87
C VAL A 173 1.54 6.22 6.20
N ILE A 174 2.21 6.44 7.33
CA ILE A 174 1.54 6.56 8.63
C ILE A 174 0.54 7.72 8.63
N LYS A 175 0.95 8.92 8.20
CA LYS A 175 0.04 10.08 8.11
C LYS A 175 -1.14 9.82 7.18
N GLY A 176 -0.92 9.16 6.04
CA GLY A 176 -1.99 8.76 5.11
C GLY A 176 -2.98 7.78 5.77
N ILE A 177 -2.46 6.76 6.47
CA ILE A 177 -3.28 5.80 7.22
C ILE A 177 -4.07 6.50 8.33
N ASP A 178 -3.46 7.44 9.05
CA ASP A 178 -4.16 8.22 10.08
C ASP A 178 -5.35 8.98 9.48
N LYS A 179 -5.20 9.56 8.28
CA LYS A 179 -6.33 10.21 7.58
C LYS A 179 -7.40 9.20 7.14
N ILE A 180 -6.99 8.04 6.59
CA ILE A 180 -7.92 6.98 6.18
C ILE A 180 -8.73 6.46 7.39
N THR A 181 -8.12 6.35 8.56
CA THR A 181 -8.76 5.79 9.75
C THR A 181 -9.48 6.83 10.61
N SER A 182 -9.16 8.11 10.44
CA SER A 182 -9.78 9.22 11.18
C SER A 182 -11.29 9.32 10.91
N LYS A 183 -12.04 9.75 11.93
CA LYS A 183 -13.46 10.11 11.80
C LYS A 183 -13.71 11.27 10.83
N ASP A 184 -12.70 12.12 10.67
CA ASP A 184 -12.70 13.25 9.73
C ASP A 184 -12.20 12.87 8.32
N GLY A 185 -11.91 11.59 8.08
CA GLY A 185 -11.56 11.01 6.81
C GLY A 185 -12.54 9.90 6.40
N LEU A 186 -12.00 8.75 5.92
CA LEU A 186 -12.84 7.61 5.53
C LEU A 186 -13.42 6.82 6.71
N GLY A 187 -12.89 6.99 7.94
CA GLY A 187 -13.37 6.29 9.13
C GLY A 187 -13.15 4.77 9.09
N MET A 188 -12.20 4.31 8.28
CA MET A 188 -11.92 2.88 8.12
C MET A 188 -11.23 2.31 9.35
N SER A 189 -11.63 1.11 9.81
CA SER A 189 -10.92 0.43 10.88
C SER A 189 -9.48 0.08 10.48
N PRO A 190 -8.46 0.38 11.29
CA PRO A 190 -7.08 0.00 11.01
C PRO A 190 -6.88 -1.50 10.76
N LYS A 191 -7.72 -2.36 11.35
CA LYS A 191 -7.70 -3.82 11.13
C LYS A 191 -8.05 -4.21 9.68
N ARG A 192 -8.57 -3.29 8.88
CA ARG A 192 -8.87 -3.46 7.46
C ARG A 192 -7.74 -3.00 6.54
N ILE A 193 -6.66 -2.49 7.11
CA ILE A 193 -5.49 -2.01 6.38
C ILE A 193 -4.34 -3.00 6.57
N THR A 194 -3.65 -3.33 5.49
CA THR A 194 -2.43 -4.14 5.51
C THR A 194 -1.31 -3.37 4.82
N VAL A 195 -0.22 -3.16 5.53
CA VAL A 195 1.02 -2.66 4.96
C VAL A 195 1.91 -3.85 4.64
N SER A 196 2.31 -3.98 3.37
CA SER A 196 3.26 -4.99 2.93
C SER A 196 4.63 -4.37 2.77
N THR A 197 5.65 -5.07 3.21
CA THR A 197 7.04 -4.64 3.07
C THR A 197 7.92 -5.79 2.62
N SER A 198 8.97 -5.47 1.95
CA SER A 198 10.01 -6.42 1.58
C SER A 198 10.92 -6.83 2.75
N GLY A 199 10.70 -6.27 3.97
CA GLY A 199 11.37 -6.72 5.18
C GLY A 199 12.50 -5.83 5.68
N ILE A 200 12.28 -4.52 5.74
CA ILE A 200 13.25 -3.55 6.31
C ILE A 200 13.17 -3.64 7.85
N SER A 201 14.01 -4.50 8.45
CA SER A 201 13.98 -4.91 9.85
C SER A 201 13.89 -3.73 10.83
N LYS A 202 14.73 -2.71 10.66
CA LYS A 202 14.73 -1.50 11.52
C LYS A 202 13.40 -0.77 11.54
N LEU A 203 12.69 -0.73 10.40
CA LEU A 203 11.41 -0.04 10.29
C LEU A 203 10.24 -0.91 10.78
N ILE A 204 10.39 -2.25 10.74
CA ILE A 204 9.45 -3.17 11.40
C ILE A 204 9.50 -2.96 12.92
N ILE A 205 10.70 -2.86 13.50
CA ILE A 205 10.90 -2.54 14.93
C ILE A 205 10.26 -1.19 15.25
N LYS A 206 10.55 -0.15 14.44
CA LYS A 206 9.93 1.17 14.63
C LYS A 206 8.40 1.13 14.59
N MET A 207 7.78 0.39 13.66
CA MET A 207 6.32 0.21 13.64
C MET A 207 5.79 -0.43 14.93
N ALA A 208 6.52 -1.40 15.48
CA ALA A 208 6.15 -2.03 16.75
C ALA A 208 6.22 -1.03 17.92
N ASP A 209 7.27 -0.21 17.99
CA ASP A 209 7.42 0.84 18.99
C ASP A 209 6.36 1.95 18.86
N ASP A 210 6.04 2.37 17.62
CA ASP A 210 4.97 3.33 17.32
C ASP A 210 3.56 2.72 17.57
N ASN A 211 3.48 1.44 17.96
CA ASN A 211 2.24 0.72 18.30
C ASN A 211 1.16 0.86 17.22
N VAL A 212 1.54 0.74 15.96
CA VAL A 212 0.62 0.84 14.82
C VAL A 212 -0.51 -0.19 14.90
N LYS A 213 -1.71 0.16 14.41
CA LYS A 213 -2.92 -0.67 14.57
C LYS A 213 -3.31 -1.47 13.33
N PHE A 214 -2.66 -1.23 12.19
CA PHE A 214 -2.88 -1.99 10.94
C PHE A 214 -2.18 -3.36 10.96
N ASN A 215 -2.39 -4.16 9.92
CA ASN A 215 -1.77 -5.48 9.76
C ASN A 215 -0.45 -5.36 8.98
N LEU A 216 0.48 -6.27 9.28
CA LEU A 216 1.78 -6.37 8.61
C LEU A 216 1.81 -7.60 7.71
N ALA A 217 2.25 -7.40 6.45
CA ALA A 217 2.63 -8.46 5.53
C ALA A 217 4.11 -8.31 5.15
N ILE A 218 4.80 -9.42 4.97
CA ILE A 218 6.20 -9.48 4.55
C ILE A 218 6.28 -10.22 3.21
N SER A 219 6.81 -9.56 2.20
CA SER A 219 7.20 -10.20 0.94
C SER A 219 8.45 -11.06 1.20
N LEU A 220 8.22 -12.30 1.65
CA LEU A 220 9.30 -13.21 2.05
C LEU A 220 9.92 -13.90 0.83
N HIS A 221 9.11 -14.58 0.03
CA HIS A 221 9.39 -15.27 -1.22
C HIS A 221 10.48 -16.36 -1.18
N SER A 222 11.41 -16.31 -0.23
CA SER A 222 12.29 -17.41 0.15
C SER A 222 12.70 -17.28 1.61
N ALA A 223 12.76 -18.40 2.32
CA ALA A 223 13.35 -18.52 3.66
C ALA A 223 14.80 -19.07 3.62
N ILE A 224 15.38 -19.18 2.43
CA ILE A 224 16.81 -19.47 2.21
C ILE A 224 17.48 -18.17 1.79
N GLU A 225 18.47 -17.73 2.58
CA GLU A 225 19.14 -16.44 2.41
C GLU A 225 19.71 -16.25 0.99
N LYS A 226 20.38 -17.27 0.46
CA LYS A 226 20.98 -17.23 -0.89
C LYS A 226 19.91 -16.95 -1.95
N THR A 227 18.87 -17.76 -1.99
CA THR A 227 17.78 -17.62 -2.98
C THR A 227 17.07 -16.28 -2.83
N ARG A 228 16.82 -15.84 -1.58
CA ARG A 228 16.19 -14.55 -1.33
C ARG A 228 17.04 -13.39 -1.87
N ASN A 229 18.36 -13.44 -1.68
CA ASN A 229 19.31 -12.42 -2.14
C ASN A 229 19.44 -12.39 -3.68
N GLU A 230 19.19 -13.51 -4.34
CA GLU A 230 19.18 -13.61 -5.80
C GLU A 230 17.91 -12.98 -6.40
N ILE A 231 16.73 -13.26 -5.83
CA ILE A 231 15.45 -12.73 -6.36
C ILE A 231 15.09 -11.34 -5.85
N MET A 232 15.67 -10.93 -4.71
CA MET A 232 15.45 -9.63 -4.05
C MET A 232 16.80 -9.03 -3.63
N PRO A 233 17.60 -8.46 -4.55
CA PRO A 233 18.98 -8.05 -4.30
C PRO A 233 19.17 -7.11 -3.11
N PHE A 234 18.18 -6.23 -2.84
CA PHE A 234 18.23 -5.33 -1.68
C PHE A 234 18.26 -6.09 -0.34
N SER A 235 17.76 -7.35 -0.28
CA SER A 235 17.71 -8.15 0.95
C SER A 235 19.10 -8.47 1.54
N LYS A 236 20.17 -8.38 0.74
CA LYS A 236 21.55 -8.44 1.22
C LYS A 236 21.85 -7.45 2.35
N LYS A 237 21.11 -6.32 2.40
CA LYS A 237 21.22 -5.31 3.47
C LYS A 237 20.39 -5.65 4.72
N PHE A 238 19.49 -6.64 4.60
CA PHE A 238 18.54 -7.04 5.64
C PHE A 238 18.47 -8.57 5.71
N PRO A 239 19.47 -9.24 6.32
CA PRO A 239 19.54 -10.69 6.43
C PRO A 239 18.27 -11.27 7.08
N LEU A 240 17.95 -12.52 6.75
CA LEU A 240 16.77 -13.22 7.28
C LEU A 240 16.79 -13.32 8.81
N GLU A 241 17.97 -13.44 9.43
CA GLU A 241 18.11 -13.45 10.88
C GLU A 241 17.57 -12.13 11.50
N ASN A 242 18.04 -10.98 11.00
CA ASN A 242 17.60 -9.68 11.49
C ASN A 242 16.10 -9.44 11.20
N LEU A 243 15.60 -9.98 10.09
CA LEU A 243 14.17 -9.93 9.76
C LEU A 243 13.37 -10.75 10.78
N LEU A 244 13.85 -11.93 11.14
CA LEU A 244 13.20 -12.80 12.11
C LEU A 244 13.16 -12.15 13.49
N GLU A 245 14.26 -11.58 13.96
CA GLU A 245 14.31 -10.81 15.22
C GLU A 245 13.29 -9.67 15.24
N ALA A 246 13.21 -8.90 14.13
CA ALA A 246 12.25 -7.80 14.00
C ALA A 246 10.79 -8.29 14.03
N ILE A 247 10.49 -9.46 13.43
CA ILE A 247 9.17 -10.07 13.44
C ILE A 247 8.79 -10.59 14.83
N GLN A 248 9.73 -11.22 15.54
CA GLN A 248 9.55 -11.64 16.91
C GLN A 248 9.27 -10.45 17.83
N TYR A 249 10.04 -9.37 17.68
CA TYR A 249 9.83 -8.12 18.40
C TYR A 249 8.46 -7.50 18.09
N TRP A 250 8.06 -7.50 16.80
CA TRP A 250 6.73 -7.06 16.38
C TRP A 250 5.63 -7.84 17.11
N TYR A 251 5.74 -9.17 17.15
CA TYR A 251 4.74 -10.00 17.82
C TYR A 251 4.69 -9.74 19.33
N LEU A 252 5.83 -9.65 19.99
CA LEU A 252 5.93 -9.35 21.42
C LEU A 252 5.28 -8.00 21.78
N LYS A 253 5.49 -6.98 20.95
CA LYS A 253 4.96 -5.63 21.22
C LYS A 253 3.48 -5.47 20.85
N THR A 254 3.04 -6.08 19.78
CA THR A 254 1.72 -5.79 19.21
C THR A 254 0.70 -6.91 19.40
N ASN A 255 1.15 -8.11 19.73
CA ASN A 255 0.39 -9.36 19.76
C ASN A 255 -0.31 -9.64 18.40
N LYS A 256 0.26 -9.19 17.29
CA LYS A 256 -0.27 -9.38 15.94
C LYS A 256 0.60 -10.32 15.15
N ILE A 257 -0.04 -11.34 14.54
CA ILE A 257 0.64 -12.25 13.62
C ILE A 257 1.01 -11.53 12.34
N VAL A 258 2.13 -11.95 11.73
CA VAL A 258 2.58 -11.48 10.42
C VAL A 258 2.01 -12.37 9.33
N THR A 259 1.75 -11.80 8.15
CA THR A 259 1.43 -12.57 6.94
C THR A 259 2.65 -12.62 6.05
N TYR A 260 3.14 -13.82 5.73
CA TYR A 260 4.17 -13.98 4.70
C TYR A 260 3.52 -14.10 3.33
N GLU A 261 3.85 -13.20 2.43
CA GLU A 261 3.52 -13.27 1.01
C GLU A 261 4.63 -14.08 0.33
N TYR A 262 4.28 -15.20 -0.32
CA TYR A 262 5.24 -16.16 -0.84
C TYR A 262 4.83 -16.63 -2.23
N ILE A 263 5.63 -16.32 -3.23
CA ILE A 263 5.47 -16.82 -4.60
C ILE A 263 6.32 -18.08 -4.74
N VAL A 264 5.78 -19.10 -5.40
CA VAL A 264 6.52 -20.31 -5.73
C VAL A 264 6.82 -20.32 -7.22
N TRP A 265 8.12 -20.40 -7.56
CA TRP A 265 8.61 -20.43 -8.93
C TRP A 265 9.23 -21.78 -9.27
N GLU A 266 8.98 -22.26 -10.49
CA GLU A 266 9.55 -23.47 -11.04
C GLU A 266 11.08 -23.37 -11.11
N GLY A 267 11.79 -24.38 -10.55
CA GLY A 267 13.25 -24.48 -10.56
C GLY A 267 14.00 -23.44 -9.71
N ILE A 268 13.29 -22.65 -8.88
CA ILE A 268 13.90 -21.64 -8.02
C ILE A 268 13.68 -21.96 -6.54
N ASN A 269 12.42 -22.18 -6.15
CA ASN A 269 12.02 -22.40 -4.77
C ASN A 269 10.86 -23.41 -4.65
N ASP A 270 10.73 -24.37 -5.57
CA ASP A 270 9.66 -25.35 -5.63
C ASP A 270 10.06 -26.75 -5.11
N ASP A 271 11.20 -26.86 -4.42
CA ASP A 271 11.75 -28.08 -3.85
C ASP A 271 11.47 -28.23 -2.34
N ASP A 272 11.82 -29.42 -1.80
CA ASP A 272 11.61 -29.77 -0.40
C ASP A 272 12.46 -28.94 0.57
N ASP A 273 13.65 -28.46 0.17
CA ASP A 273 14.52 -27.64 1.01
C ASP A 273 13.89 -26.30 1.28
N HIS A 274 13.31 -25.65 0.24
CA HIS A 274 12.61 -24.39 0.37
C HIS A 274 11.31 -24.54 1.19
N ILE A 275 10.58 -25.65 1.03
CA ILE A 275 9.39 -25.94 1.85
C ILE A 275 9.78 -26.07 3.32
N ASN A 276 10.83 -26.86 3.63
CA ASN A 276 11.30 -27.08 5.00
C ASN A 276 11.83 -25.78 5.62
N ALA A 277 12.57 -24.98 4.88
CA ALA A 277 13.07 -23.67 5.31
C ALA A 277 11.90 -22.74 5.66
N LEU A 278 10.86 -22.65 4.81
CA LEU A 278 9.67 -21.83 5.09
C LEU A 278 8.95 -22.32 6.36
N VAL A 279 8.76 -23.63 6.54
CA VAL A 279 8.15 -24.20 7.75
C VAL A 279 8.96 -23.83 8.99
N SER A 280 10.29 -23.97 8.94
CA SER A 280 11.18 -23.62 10.03
C SER A 280 11.08 -22.11 10.38
N PHE A 281 11.10 -21.26 9.36
CA PHE A 281 10.96 -19.80 9.52
C PHE A 281 9.61 -19.41 10.15
N CYS A 282 8.51 -20.02 9.71
CA CYS A 282 7.19 -19.79 10.27
C CYS A 282 7.04 -20.24 11.72
N LYS A 283 7.77 -21.28 12.15
CA LYS A 283 7.74 -21.74 13.55
C LYS A 283 8.41 -20.80 14.53
N SER A 284 9.29 -19.93 14.06
CA SER A 284 10.04 -18.99 14.90
C SER A 284 9.20 -17.82 15.40
N SER A 285 8.06 -17.54 14.78
CA SER A 285 7.10 -16.52 15.24
C SER A 285 5.69 -16.83 14.73
N PRO A 286 4.63 -16.55 15.49
CA PRO A 286 3.25 -16.73 15.04
C PRO A 286 2.99 -15.98 13.72
N SER A 287 2.60 -16.74 12.70
CA SER A 287 2.47 -16.22 11.34
C SER A 287 1.44 -17.01 10.54
N LYS A 288 1.10 -16.51 9.37
CA LYS A 288 0.34 -17.20 8.32
C LYS A 288 1.00 -16.97 6.97
N VAL A 289 0.75 -17.84 6.01
CA VAL A 289 1.33 -17.79 4.68
C VAL A 289 0.24 -17.55 3.63
N ASN A 290 0.45 -16.57 2.75
CA ASN A 290 -0.27 -16.45 1.49
C ASN A 290 0.65 -16.97 0.38
N LEU A 291 0.30 -18.11 -0.21
CA LEU A 291 0.92 -18.57 -1.46
C LEU A 291 0.31 -17.77 -2.60
N ILE A 292 1.14 -17.00 -3.29
CA ILE A 292 0.70 -16.10 -4.37
C ILE A 292 1.03 -16.75 -5.70
N GLU A 293 0.08 -16.77 -6.61
CA GLU A 293 0.33 -17.13 -7.99
C GLU A 293 1.25 -16.08 -8.64
N TYR A 294 2.34 -16.53 -9.29
CA TYR A 294 3.20 -15.63 -10.04
C TYR A 294 2.47 -15.07 -11.25
N ASN A 295 2.57 -13.78 -11.45
CA ASN A 295 2.05 -13.10 -12.63
C ASN A 295 3.23 -12.70 -13.51
N THR A 296 3.20 -13.15 -14.75
CA THR A 296 4.28 -12.88 -15.71
C THR A 296 4.51 -11.38 -15.88
N THR A 297 5.77 -11.00 -15.84
CA THR A 297 6.26 -9.68 -16.20
C THR A 297 7.10 -9.81 -17.49
N ASP A 298 7.70 -8.72 -17.96
CA ASP A 298 8.63 -8.77 -19.10
C ASP A 298 9.87 -9.64 -18.83
N ASN A 299 10.13 -9.96 -17.55
CA ASN A 299 11.21 -10.86 -17.16
C ASN A 299 10.82 -12.33 -17.37
N LYS A 300 11.32 -12.94 -18.43
CA LYS A 300 11.05 -14.33 -18.82
C LYS A 300 11.75 -15.40 -17.99
N LEU A 301 12.61 -15.01 -17.04
CA LEU A 301 13.35 -15.94 -16.19
C LEU A 301 12.45 -16.64 -15.15
N PHE A 302 11.34 -16.05 -14.82
CA PHE A 302 10.44 -16.57 -13.79
C PHE A 302 9.25 -17.31 -14.43
N LYS A 303 8.96 -18.51 -13.92
CA LYS A 303 7.79 -19.31 -14.28
C LYS A 303 7.04 -19.73 -13.03
N SER A 304 5.71 -19.74 -13.10
CA SER A 304 4.89 -20.28 -12.00
C SER A 304 5.20 -21.74 -11.76
N ALA A 305 5.37 -22.12 -10.51
CA ALA A 305 5.44 -23.54 -10.14
C ALA A 305 4.13 -24.25 -10.51
N ASN A 306 4.22 -25.55 -10.74
CA ASN A 306 3.07 -26.38 -11.04
C ASN A 306 2.19 -26.63 -9.79
N ASN A 307 0.96 -27.11 -10.01
CA ASN A 307 0.03 -27.39 -8.92
C ASN A 307 0.52 -28.43 -7.91
N LYS A 308 1.39 -29.35 -8.34
CA LYS A 308 1.96 -30.39 -7.45
C LYS A 308 2.85 -29.73 -6.40
N ALA A 309 3.76 -28.82 -6.80
CA ALA A 309 4.62 -28.08 -5.88
C ALA A 309 3.79 -27.20 -4.92
N ILE A 310 2.79 -26.47 -5.44
CA ILE A 310 1.89 -25.66 -4.59
C ILE A 310 1.18 -26.54 -3.53
N ASN A 311 0.66 -27.70 -3.94
CA ASN A 311 -0.02 -28.64 -3.01
C ASN A 311 0.94 -29.21 -1.97
N GLN A 312 2.23 -29.44 -2.31
CA GLN A 312 3.25 -29.86 -1.35
C GLN A 312 3.48 -28.78 -0.28
N TYR A 313 3.59 -27.51 -0.67
CA TYR A 313 3.66 -26.37 0.26
C TYR A 313 2.45 -26.35 1.20
N VAL A 314 1.24 -26.42 0.66
CA VAL A 314 0.00 -26.41 1.46
C VAL A 314 0.00 -27.55 2.46
N SER A 315 0.18 -28.80 1.98
CA SER A 315 0.17 -29.97 2.83
C SER A 315 1.20 -29.92 3.97
N LYS A 316 2.43 -29.44 3.65
CA LYS A 316 3.51 -29.37 4.65
C LYS A 316 3.24 -28.27 5.68
N LEU A 317 2.73 -27.10 5.27
CA LEU A 317 2.36 -25.99 6.15
C LEU A 317 1.20 -26.40 7.08
N GLU A 318 0.13 -27.00 6.54
CA GLU A 318 -1.02 -27.48 7.31
C GLU A 318 -0.64 -28.57 8.33
N LYS A 319 0.19 -29.54 7.91
CA LYS A 319 0.73 -30.57 8.82
C LYS A 319 1.49 -29.98 10.00
N ASN A 320 2.12 -28.81 9.81
CA ASN A 320 2.83 -28.07 10.86
C ASN A 320 1.95 -27.02 11.55
N LYS A 321 0.62 -27.03 11.34
CA LYS A 321 -0.36 -26.10 11.94
C LYS A 321 -0.09 -24.63 11.59
N ILE A 322 0.52 -24.35 10.44
CA ILE A 322 0.74 -23.02 9.92
C ILE A 322 -0.42 -22.68 8.98
N PRO A 323 -1.22 -21.63 9.28
CA PRO A 323 -2.33 -21.24 8.41
C PRO A 323 -1.81 -20.82 7.03
N VAL A 324 -2.34 -21.41 5.99
CA VAL A 324 -1.96 -21.14 4.60
C VAL A 324 -3.18 -20.83 3.76
N THR A 325 -3.03 -19.89 2.82
CA THR A 325 -4.06 -19.53 1.84
C THR A 325 -3.43 -19.41 0.46
N ILE A 326 -4.04 -20.06 -0.54
CA ILE A 326 -3.67 -19.83 -1.95
C ILE A 326 -4.41 -18.57 -2.41
N ARG A 327 -3.64 -17.52 -2.77
CA ARG A 327 -4.17 -16.27 -3.27
C ARG A 327 -4.16 -16.26 -4.80
N LYS A 328 -5.32 -16.45 -5.39
CA LYS A 328 -5.49 -16.32 -6.84
C LYS A 328 -5.38 -14.86 -7.28
N SER A 329 -4.64 -14.63 -8.34
CA SER A 329 -4.47 -13.30 -8.93
C SER A 329 -5.74 -12.84 -9.63
N ARG A 330 -5.97 -11.52 -9.58
CA ARG A 330 -7.08 -10.83 -10.22
C ARG A 330 -6.56 -9.79 -11.20
N GLY A 331 -7.35 -9.50 -12.24
CA GLY A 331 -7.00 -8.47 -13.23
C GLY A 331 -5.79 -8.84 -14.09
N LYS A 332 -5.52 -10.14 -14.32
CA LYS A 332 -4.38 -10.59 -15.13
C LYS A 332 -4.45 -10.09 -16.58
N ASP A 333 -5.65 -9.98 -17.12
CA ASP A 333 -5.92 -9.57 -18.50
C ASP A 333 -5.68 -8.06 -18.75
N ILE A 334 -5.41 -7.31 -17.70
CA ILE A 334 -5.12 -5.87 -17.74
C ILE A 334 -3.84 -5.50 -16.98
N ASP A 335 -2.95 -6.47 -16.72
CA ASP A 335 -1.72 -6.28 -15.93
C ASP A 335 -1.94 -5.58 -14.58
N ALA A 336 -3.02 -5.96 -13.88
CA ALA A 336 -3.39 -5.40 -12.58
C ALA A 336 -3.00 -6.28 -11.38
N ALA A 337 -2.41 -7.44 -11.63
CA ALA A 337 -2.03 -8.36 -10.57
C ALA A 337 -0.73 -7.92 -9.87
N CYS A 338 -0.44 -8.52 -8.69
CA CYS A 338 0.76 -8.19 -7.93
C CYS A 338 2.03 -8.34 -8.78
N GLY A 339 2.91 -7.34 -8.71
CA GLY A 339 4.18 -7.29 -9.44
C GLY A 339 4.09 -6.76 -10.87
N GLN A 340 2.90 -6.49 -11.42
CA GLN A 340 2.72 -6.09 -12.82
C GLN A 340 2.62 -4.57 -13.05
N LEU A 341 2.43 -3.76 -12.00
CA LEU A 341 2.24 -2.31 -12.13
C LEU A 341 3.52 -1.63 -12.63
N ALA A 342 3.44 -0.95 -13.76
CA ALA A 342 4.59 -0.33 -14.44
C ALA A 342 4.22 0.90 -15.28
N ASN A 343 3.09 1.56 -14.99
CA ASN A 343 2.56 2.70 -15.75
C ASN A 343 2.36 2.38 -17.26
N LYS A 344 2.09 1.12 -17.57
CA LYS A 344 1.75 0.66 -18.94
C LYS A 344 0.23 0.69 -19.08
N LEU A 345 -0.30 1.80 -19.58
CA LEU A 345 -1.69 1.93 -20.01
C LEU A 345 -1.68 2.41 -21.44
N ASP A 346 -1.71 1.45 -22.36
CA ASP A 346 -1.97 1.71 -23.78
C ASP A 346 -3.44 2.07 -24.02
#